data_e4f51d76f390c87440dc242b5b2aec54
#
_entry.id   e4f51d76f390c87440dc242b5b2aec54
#
_cell.length_a   1.000
_cell.length_b   1.000
_cell.length_c   1.000
_cell.angle_alpha   90.00
_cell.angle_beta   90.00
_cell.angle_gamma   90.00
#
_symmetry.space_group_name_H-M   'P 1'
#
loop_
_entity.id
_entity.type
_entity.pdbx_description
1 polymer ?
#
loop_
_entity_poly.entity_id
_entity_poly.type
_entity_poly.pdbx_seq_one_letter_code
_entity_poly.pdbx_strand_id
1 'polypeptide(L)'
;MRLDVVIPTYNRSDLLPKALDSLLRARVPEGLTVQINAVDNNSTDNTREVINAASERSNGRISYVFEKAQGRSPALNAGVAVTHGDLVGFIDDDEEVDESWYEVVFAAFANPDVDFIGGPYVPRFESEVPKWLPKDHNAVVGIVDGGDKVVSFDDSYPGMLMGGNAVFRREVLQRVGPYSTALGRSGTRLLSCEDEDMYQRLRNAGARGLYLPQLIVYHFIPSERLTKSYHRSWCFWQSVSSAVLDRIRPKPVAYVLGVPRYFYGRALRGMLRLANLREREPATRFSHELSLWELAGFFYGKHFYRPDS
;
A
#
# COMPACT_ATOMS: atom_id res chain seq x y z
N MET A 1 -25.55 2.78 7.31
CA MET A 1 -24.23 2.18 7.08
C MET A 1 -23.18 2.97 7.86
N ARG A 2 -22.25 2.27 8.52
CA ARG A 2 -21.14 2.92 9.23
C ARG A 2 -19.79 2.52 8.61
N LEU A 3 -18.95 3.50 8.30
CA LEU A 3 -17.58 3.34 7.82
C LEU A 3 -16.61 3.82 8.90
N ASP A 4 -15.69 2.96 9.30
CA ASP A 4 -14.55 3.32 10.13
C ASP A 4 -13.29 3.37 9.23
N VAL A 5 -12.65 4.53 9.14
CA VAL A 5 -11.40 4.73 8.36
C VAL A 5 -10.21 4.60 9.31
N VAL A 6 -9.22 3.82 8.95
CA VAL A 6 -7.96 3.61 9.68
C VAL A 6 -6.83 4.31 8.94
N ILE A 7 -6.08 5.17 9.63
CA ILE A 7 -4.89 5.84 9.11
C ILE A 7 -3.70 5.46 9.99
N PRO A 8 -2.83 4.54 9.55
CA PRO A 8 -1.57 4.29 10.24
C PRO A 8 -0.61 5.45 9.98
N THR A 9 0.09 5.91 11.02
CA THR A 9 1.06 7.00 10.90
C THR A 9 2.27 6.80 11.80
N TYR A 10 3.44 7.24 11.35
CA TYR A 10 4.68 7.21 12.12
C TYR A 10 5.60 8.36 11.73
N ASN A 11 5.84 9.30 12.66
CA ASN A 11 6.69 10.48 12.45
C ASN A 11 6.32 11.25 11.16
N ARG A 12 5.03 11.62 11.04
CA ARG A 12 4.43 12.30 9.88
C ARG A 12 3.58 13.51 10.29
N SER A 13 3.99 14.21 11.34
CA SER A 13 3.26 15.41 11.82
C SER A 13 3.10 16.50 10.76
N ASP A 14 3.90 16.48 9.70
CA ASP A 14 3.87 17.40 8.55
C ASP A 14 2.85 17.03 7.46
N LEU A 15 2.64 15.74 7.18
CA LEU A 15 1.76 15.26 6.11
C LEU A 15 0.37 14.86 6.63
N LEU A 16 0.30 14.22 7.80
CA LEU A 16 -0.93 13.74 8.41
C LEU A 16 -2.06 14.79 8.46
N PRO A 17 -1.81 16.09 8.74
CA PRO A 17 -2.89 17.09 8.74
C PRO A 17 -3.64 17.16 7.41
N LYS A 18 -2.96 17.03 6.27
CA LYS A 18 -3.58 17.09 4.93
C LYS A 18 -4.49 15.89 4.69
N ALA A 19 -4.02 14.69 5.07
CA ALA A 19 -4.81 13.46 4.98
C ALA A 19 -6.10 13.57 5.83
N LEU A 20 -5.97 13.95 7.10
CA LEU A 20 -7.11 14.13 8.01
C LEU A 20 -8.08 15.22 7.51
N ASP A 21 -7.57 16.36 7.08
CA ASP A 21 -8.40 17.45 6.57
C ASP A 21 -9.12 17.08 5.27
N SER A 22 -8.53 16.25 4.39
CA SER A 22 -9.19 15.77 3.18
C SER A 22 -10.39 14.89 3.52
N LEU A 23 -10.25 13.98 4.48
CA LEU A 23 -11.33 13.12 4.97
C LEU A 23 -12.44 13.93 5.68
N LEU A 24 -12.10 15.01 6.38
CA LEU A 24 -13.10 15.87 7.01
C LEU A 24 -13.89 16.73 5.99
N ARG A 25 -13.26 17.10 4.86
CA ARG A 25 -13.89 17.89 3.77
C ARG A 25 -14.71 17.04 2.81
N ALA A 26 -14.38 15.76 2.65
CA ALA A 26 -15.09 14.88 1.73
C ALA A 26 -16.59 14.78 2.07
N ARG A 27 -17.42 14.74 1.02
CA ARG A 27 -18.88 14.74 1.15
C ARG A 27 -19.37 13.40 1.70
N VAL A 28 -20.02 13.45 2.86
CA VAL A 28 -20.63 12.28 3.49
C VAL A 28 -22.09 12.19 3.06
N PRO A 29 -22.50 11.17 2.30
CA PRO A 29 -23.88 11.02 1.86
C PRO A 29 -24.82 10.71 3.03
N GLU A 30 -26.09 11.07 2.87
CA GLU A 30 -27.14 10.71 3.83
C GLU A 30 -27.20 9.18 4.02
N GLY A 31 -27.32 8.73 5.26
CA GLY A 31 -27.31 7.31 5.60
C GLY A 31 -25.92 6.69 5.82
N LEU A 32 -24.84 7.45 5.63
CA LEU A 32 -23.48 7.04 6.01
C LEU A 32 -23.02 7.79 7.26
N THR A 33 -22.51 7.05 8.25
CA THR A 33 -21.77 7.63 9.39
C THR A 33 -20.29 7.26 9.26
N VAL A 34 -19.39 8.22 9.56
CA VAL A 34 -17.95 8.04 9.39
C VAL A 34 -17.23 8.30 10.69
N GLN A 35 -16.33 7.39 11.08
CA GLN A 35 -15.36 7.54 12.15
C GLN A 35 -13.96 7.37 11.57
N ILE A 36 -13.00 8.18 11.99
CA ILE A 36 -11.60 8.12 11.55
C ILE A 36 -10.75 7.73 12.77
N ASN A 37 -9.96 6.67 12.64
CA ASN A 37 -9.06 6.16 13.66
C ASN A 37 -7.62 6.39 13.19
N ALA A 38 -6.99 7.45 13.70
CA ALA A 38 -5.58 7.75 13.42
C ALA A 38 -4.70 6.94 14.38
N VAL A 39 -3.93 6.01 13.83
CA VAL A 39 -3.12 5.06 14.59
C VAL A 39 -1.68 5.54 14.62
N ASP A 40 -1.28 6.15 15.74
CA ASP A 40 0.10 6.55 16.01
C ASP A 40 0.95 5.32 16.34
N ASN A 41 1.83 4.95 15.43
CA ASN A 41 2.71 3.79 15.57
C ASN A 41 3.99 4.13 16.34
N ASN A 42 3.83 4.67 17.56
CA ASN A 42 4.92 5.02 18.47
C ASN A 42 5.83 6.13 17.90
N SER A 43 5.22 7.21 17.41
CA SER A 43 5.92 8.39 16.91
C SER A 43 6.69 9.12 18.02
N THR A 44 7.76 9.80 17.63
CA THR A 44 8.62 10.60 18.51
C THR A 44 8.58 12.10 18.19
N ASP A 45 7.81 12.48 17.16
CA ASP A 45 7.52 13.87 16.78
C ASP A 45 6.16 14.34 17.33
N ASN A 46 5.62 15.44 16.81
CA ASN A 46 4.35 16.03 17.25
C ASN A 46 3.10 15.33 16.65
N THR A 47 3.21 14.07 16.17
CA THR A 47 2.09 13.35 15.55
C THR A 47 0.88 13.25 16.50
N ARG A 48 1.12 12.95 17.78
CA ARG A 48 0.04 12.86 18.79
C ARG A 48 -0.73 14.15 18.96
N GLU A 49 -0.02 15.29 19.05
CA GLU A 49 -0.59 16.62 19.19
C GLU A 49 -1.43 16.99 17.96
N VAL A 50 -0.95 16.62 16.76
CA VAL A 50 -1.67 16.82 15.49
C VAL A 50 -3.00 16.06 15.49
N ILE A 51 -2.99 14.78 15.91
CA ILE A 51 -4.22 13.96 15.96
C ILE A 51 -5.21 14.52 16.98
N ASN A 52 -4.73 14.89 18.18
CA ASN A 52 -5.59 15.44 19.23
C ASN A 52 -6.25 16.76 18.79
N ALA A 53 -5.49 17.67 18.19
CA ALA A 53 -6.03 18.92 17.65
C ALA A 53 -7.06 18.67 16.52
N ALA A 54 -6.85 17.67 15.68
CA ALA A 54 -7.81 17.28 14.65
C ALA A 54 -9.08 16.65 15.26
N SER A 55 -8.95 15.84 16.32
CA SER A 55 -10.06 15.28 17.08
C SER A 55 -10.97 16.38 17.64
N GLU A 56 -10.39 17.38 18.30
CA GLU A 56 -11.13 18.52 18.87
C GLU A 56 -11.90 19.29 17.78
N ARG A 57 -11.25 19.63 16.66
CA ARG A 57 -11.87 20.36 15.53
C ARG A 57 -12.97 19.58 14.84
N SER A 58 -12.93 18.26 14.90
CA SER A 58 -13.88 17.36 14.23
C SER A 58 -15.06 16.93 15.09
N ASN A 59 -15.22 17.50 16.31
CA ASN A 59 -16.22 17.06 17.29
C ASN A 59 -16.16 15.54 17.57
N GLY A 60 -14.95 14.99 17.67
CA GLY A 60 -14.69 13.59 17.98
C GLY A 60 -14.84 12.61 16.78
N ARG A 61 -15.00 13.11 15.56
CA ARG A 61 -14.98 12.23 14.37
C ARG A 61 -13.62 11.59 14.12
N ILE A 62 -12.55 12.12 14.71
CA ILE A 62 -11.20 11.54 14.69
C ILE A 62 -10.86 11.03 16.07
N SER A 63 -10.41 9.78 16.18
CA SER A 63 -9.93 9.17 17.41
C SER A 63 -8.44 8.88 17.31
N TYR A 64 -7.71 9.15 18.40
CA TYR A 64 -6.31 8.76 18.57
C TYR A 64 -6.23 7.31 19.04
N VAL A 65 -5.44 6.50 18.35
CA VAL A 65 -5.10 5.13 18.73
C VAL A 65 -3.58 5.01 18.83
N PHE A 66 -3.07 4.38 19.87
CA PHE A 66 -1.64 4.17 20.05
C PHE A 66 -1.26 2.70 19.83
N GLU A 67 -0.26 2.45 18.97
CA GLU A 67 0.33 1.12 18.77
C GLU A 67 1.83 1.15 19.03
N LYS A 68 2.27 0.41 20.06
CA LYS A 68 3.65 0.36 20.51
C LYS A 68 4.56 -0.44 19.57
N ALA A 69 4.03 -1.54 19.00
CA ALA A 69 4.79 -2.40 18.10
C ALA A 69 5.03 -1.70 16.77
N GLN A 70 6.31 -1.45 16.45
CA GLN A 70 6.70 -0.76 15.23
C GLN A 70 6.39 -1.57 13.97
N GLY A 71 5.73 -0.93 13.01
CA GLY A 71 5.45 -1.47 11.69
C GLY A 71 4.04 -1.15 11.19
N ARG A 72 3.89 -1.06 9.86
CA ARG A 72 2.60 -0.76 9.23
C ARG A 72 1.55 -1.83 9.56
N SER A 73 1.89 -3.11 9.49
CA SER A 73 0.96 -4.19 9.80
C SER A 73 0.45 -4.19 11.25
N PRO A 74 1.30 -4.03 12.29
CA PRO A 74 0.83 -3.81 13.66
C PRO A 74 -0.14 -2.62 13.79
N ALA A 75 0.18 -1.47 13.16
CA ALA A 75 -0.67 -0.29 13.20
C ALA A 75 -2.03 -0.52 12.52
N LEU A 76 -2.06 -1.16 11.34
CA LEU A 76 -3.30 -1.55 10.67
C LEU A 76 -4.15 -2.47 11.57
N ASN A 77 -3.53 -3.48 12.17
CA ASN A 77 -4.23 -4.42 13.05
C ASN A 77 -4.80 -3.73 14.30
N ALA A 78 -4.04 -2.83 14.93
CA ALA A 78 -4.51 -2.03 16.07
C ALA A 78 -5.69 -1.13 15.66
N GLY A 79 -5.62 -0.51 14.48
CA GLY A 79 -6.72 0.27 13.94
C GLY A 79 -7.97 -0.57 13.70
N VAL A 80 -7.86 -1.73 13.06
CA VAL A 80 -8.99 -2.66 12.85
C VAL A 80 -9.61 -3.11 14.17
N ALA A 81 -8.81 -3.36 15.20
CA ALA A 81 -9.28 -3.84 16.49
C ALA A 81 -10.23 -2.86 17.20
N VAL A 82 -10.09 -1.55 16.96
CA VAL A 82 -10.95 -0.51 17.57
C VAL A 82 -12.11 -0.10 16.67
N THR A 83 -12.23 -0.64 15.45
CA THR A 83 -13.34 -0.33 14.53
C THR A 83 -14.61 -1.08 14.91
N HIS A 84 -15.79 -0.48 14.67
CA HIS A 84 -17.10 -1.07 14.94
C HIS A 84 -18.10 -0.92 13.77
N GLY A 85 -17.69 -0.27 12.66
CA GLY A 85 -18.51 -0.03 11.49
C GLY A 85 -18.80 -1.29 10.67
N ASP A 86 -19.78 -1.21 9.77
CA ASP A 86 -20.06 -2.24 8.77
C ASP A 86 -18.90 -2.39 7.78
N LEU A 87 -18.23 -1.25 7.55
CA LEU A 87 -17.10 -1.12 6.62
C LEU A 87 -15.85 -0.64 7.35
N VAL A 88 -14.68 -1.09 6.89
CA VAL A 88 -13.37 -0.62 7.31
C VAL A 88 -12.61 -0.14 6.09
N GLY A 89 -12.26 1.15 6.07
CA GLY A 89 -11.44 1.77 5.04
C GLY A 89 -10.01 2.00 5.54
N PHE A 90 -9.05 1.99 4.63
CA PHE A 90 -7.65 2.32 4.91
C PHE A 90 -7.19 3.45 4.00
N ILE A 91 -6.54 4.45 4.60
CA ILE A 91 -5.90 5.58 3.91
C ILE A 91 -4.53 5.78 4.55
N ASP A 92 -3.48 5.97 3.75
CA ASP A 92 -2.15 6.24 4.26
C ASP A 92 -1.99 7.74 4.63
N ASP A 93 -1.04 8.08 5.48
CA ASP A 93 -0.85 9.43 6.04
C ASP A 93 -0.26 10.44 5.04
N ASP A 94 0.17 9.98 3.87
CA ASP A 94 0.65 10.77 2.73
C ASP A 94 -0.37 10.81 1.56
N GLU A 95 -1.64 10.49 1.84
CA GLU A 95 -2.73 10.47 0.87
C GLU A 95 -3.85 11.46 1.23
N GLU A 96 -4.40 12.13 0.24
CA GLU A 96 -5.60 12.96 0.34
C GLU A 96 -6.73 12.33 -0.48
N VAL A 97 -7.91 12.12 0.11
CA VAL A 97 -9.05 11.58 -0.62
C VAL A 97 -9.72 12.63 -1.49
N ASP A 98 -10.31 12.21 -2.62
CA ASP A 98 -11.19 13.07 -3.43
C ASP A 98 -12.46 13.43 -2.63
N GLU A 99 -13.04 14.59 -2.92
CA GLU A 99 -14.26 15.05 -2.24
C GLU A 99 -15.44 14.09 -2.38
N SER A 100 -15.49 13.28 -3.43
CA SER A 100 -16.53 12.28 -3.69
C SER A 100 -16.23 10.90 -3.09
N TRP A 101 -15.10 10.72 -2.40
CA TRP A 101 -14.63 9.41 -1.97
C TRP A 101 -15.68 8.63 -1.14
N TYR A 102 -16.32 9.27 -0.17
CA TYR A 102 -17.37 8.60 0.63
C TYR A 102 -18.64 8.29 -0.17
N GLU A 103 -18.98 9.13 -1.16
CA GLU A 103 -20.12 8.89 -2.05
C GLU A 103 -19.88 7.63 -2.89
N VAL A 104 -18.66 7.46 -3.42
CA VAL A 104 -18.25 6.27 -4.19
C VAL A 104 -18.28 5.01 -3.29
N VAL A 105 -17.74 5.10 -2.06
CA VAL A 105 -17.80 4.00 -1.09
C VAL A 105 -19.24 3.61 -0.82
N PHE A 106 -20.10 4.58 -0.48
CA PHE A 106 -21.49 4.34 -0.13
C PHE A 106 -22.28 3.67 -1.27
N ALA A 107 -22.09 4.17 -2.49
CA ALA A 107 -22.72 3.62 -3.69
C ALA A 107 -22.26 2.19 -3.99
N ALA A 108 -20.96 1.91 -3.85
CA ALA A 108 -20.41 0.59 -4.13
C ALA A 108 -20.94 -0.48 -3.16
N PHE A 109 -21.01 -0.17 -1.87
CA PHE A 109 -21.48 -1.12 -0.85
C PHE A 109 -23.00 -1.19 -0.70
N ALA A 110 -23.77 -0.42 -1.48
CA ALA A 110 -25.20 -0.66 -1.69
C ALA A 110 -25.45 -2.03 -2.36
N ASN A 111 -24.48 -2.52 -3.16
CA ASN A 111 -24.49 -3.89 -3.66
C ASN A 111 -23.98 -4.86 -2.58
N PRO A 112 -24.81 -5.78 -2.06
CA PRO A 112 -24.42 -6.74 -1.03
C PRO A 112 -23.36 -7.74 -1.50
N ASP A 113 -23.18 -7.87 -2.83
CA ASP A 113 -22.23 -8.78 -3.44
C ASP A 113 -20.80 -8.25 -3.47
N VAL A 114 -20.58 -6.99 -3.12
CA VAL A 114 -19.25 -6.39 -3.05
C VAL A 114 -18.66 -6.57 -1.66
N ASP A 115 -17.55 -7.28 -1.58
CA ASP A 115 -16.83 -7.57 -0.34
C ASP A 115 -15.74 -6.52 -0.04
N PHE A 116 -15.07 -6.02 -1.09
CA PHE A 116 -14.06 -4.97 -0.97
C PHE A 116 -13.94 -4.13 -2.24
N ILE A 117 -13.40 -2.94 -2.10
CA ILE A 117 -13.13 -2.03 -3.21
C ILE A 117 -11.74 -1.42 -3.08
N GLY A 118 -11.16 -1.00 -4.20
CA GLY A 118 -9.95 -0.20 -4.28
C GLY A 118 -10.02 0.75 -5.46
N GLY A 119 -9.12 1.71 -5.52
CA GLY A 119 -9.10 2.73 -6.57
C GLY A 119 -7.70 3.21 -6.93
N PRO A 120 -7.61 4.20 -7.84
CA PRO A 120 -6.35 4.76 -8.30
C PRO A 120 -5.66 5.61 -7.24
N TYR A 121 -4.32 5.68 -7.36
CA TYR A 121 -3.48 6.63 -6.65
C TYR A 121 -2.93 7.62 -7.66
N VAL A 122 -3.46 8.84 -7.61
CA VAL A 122 -3.05 9.93 -8.48
C VAL A 122 -1.84 10.63 -7.87
N PRO A 123 -0.68 10.65 -8.56
CA PRO A 123 0.54 11.18 -7.97
C PRO A 123 0.51 12.70 -7.83
N ARG A 124 0.97 13.20 -6.69
CA ARG A 124 1.31 14.60 -6.44
C ARG A 124 2.81 14.69 -6.15
N PHE A 125 3.59 14.93 -7.18
CA PHE A 125 5.04 15.02 -7.07
C PHE A 125 5.47 16.34 -6.42
N GLU A 126 6.37 16.25 -5.44
CA GLU A 126 6.99 17.42 -4.80
C GLU A 126 7.97 18.16 -5.75
N SER A 127 8.58 17.43 -6.68
CA SER A 127 9.55 17.97 -7.65
C SER A 127 9.34 17.40 -9.04
N GLU A 128 10.09 17.92 -10.03
CA GLU A 128 10.02 17.45 -11.42
C GLU A 128 10.37 15.96 -11.52
N VAL A 129 9.56 15.23 -12.30
CA VAL A 129 9.76 13.78 -12.53
C VAL A 129 11.01 13.57 -13.40
N PRO A 130 12.01 12.81 -12.91
CA PRO A 130 13.23 12.60 -13.66
C PRO A 130 13.03 11.76 -14.93
N LYS A 131 13.70 12.10 -16.02
CA LYS A 131 13.64 11.37 -17.31
C LYS A 131 14.08 9.90 -17.21
N TRP A 132 14.84 9.55 -16.19
CA TRP A 132 15.27 8.17 -15.96
C TRP A 132 14.26 7.31 -15.20
N LEU A 133 13.14 7.89 -14.72
CA LEU A 133 12.13 7.13 -13.97
C LEU A 133 11.47 6.08 -14.87
N PRO A 134 11.58 4.76 -14.54
CA PRO A 134 10.99 3.73 -15.37
C PRO A 134 9.48 3.64 -15.15
N LYS A 135 8.70 3.64 -16.20
CA LYS A 135 7.24 3.52 -16.16
C LYS A 135 6.76 2.15 -15.66
N ASP A 136 7.55 1.11 -15.86
CA ASP A 136 7.25 -0.25 -15.39
C ASP A 136 7.53 -0.47 -13.89
N HIS A 137 8.00 0.58 -13.18
CA HIS A 137 8.25 0.58 -11.74
C HIS A 137 7.39 1.60 -10.99
N ASN A 138 6.17 1.87 -11.47
CA ASN A 138 5.24 2.81 -10.84
C ASN A 138 4.94 2.49 -9.37
N ALA A 139 4.93 1.21 -8.99
CA ALA A 139 4.73 0.77 -7.60
C ALA A 139 5.80 1.33 -6.63
N VAL A 140 7.02 1.62 -7.10
CA VAL A 140 8.10 2.21 -6.27
C VAL A 140 7.72 3.59 -5.76
N VAL A 141 7.01 4.35 -6.59
CA VAL A 141 6.51 5.70 -6.24
C VAL A 141 5.04 5.70 -5.86
N GLY A 142 4.42 4.52 -5.72
CA GLY A 142 3.03 4.40 -5.26
C GLY A 142 2.01 4.96 -6.25
N ILE A 143 2.22 4.78 -7.55
CA ILE A 143 1.23 5.12 -8.58
C ILE A 143 0.43 3.87 -8.92
N VAL A 144 -0.90 3.96 -8.81
CA VAL A 144 -1.83 2.90 -9.19
C VAL A 144 -2.85 3.46 -10.18
N ASP A 145 -2.89 2.86 -11.34
CA ASP A 145 -3.85 3.18 -12.39
C ASP A 145 -4.36 1.88 -13.01
N GLY A 146 -5.61 1.54 -12.75
CA GLY A 146 -6.31 0.39 -13.32
C GLY A 146 -7.19 0.75 -14.53
N GLY A 147 -7.08 1.99 -15.04
CA GLY A 147 -7.87 2.52 -16.16
C GLY A 147 -9.20 3.12 -15.74
N ASP A 148 -10.01 3.50 -16.72
CA ASP A 148 -11.23 4.32 -16.56
C ASP A 148 -12.49 3.49 -16.32
N LYS A 149 -12.38 2.16 -16.28
CA LYS A 149 -13.53 1.27 -16.15
C LYS A 149 -13.54 0.57 -14.80
N VAL A 150 -14.73 0.30 -14.30
CA VAL A 150 -14.92 -0.61 -13.18
C VAL A 150 -14.47 -2.01 -13.60
N VAL A 151 -13.58 -2.62 -12.85
CA VAL A 151 -13.02 -3.96 -13.12
C VAL A 151 -13.08 -4.79 -11.86
N SER A 152 -13.40 -6.09 -11.98
CA SER A 152 -13.31 -7.02 -10.86
C SER A 152 -11.86 -7.31 -10.51
N PHE A 153 -11.56 -7.40 -9.21
CA PHE A 153 -10.27 -7.90 -8.71
C PHE A 153 -10.21 -9.44 -8.83
N ASP A 154 -10.19 -9.92 -10.06
CA ASP A 154 -10.05 -11.33 -10.42
C ASP A 154 -8.78 -11.58 -11.26
N ASP A 155 -8.70 -12.73 -11.95
CA ASP A 155 -7.54 -13.07 -12.78
C ASP A 155 -7.34 -12.13 -13.99
N SER A 156 -8.38 -11.38 -14.38
CA SER A 156 -8.31 -10.42 -15.48
C SER A 156 -7.73 -9.06 -15.06
N TYR A 157 -7.71 -8.74 -13.76
CA TYR A 157 -7.13 -7.49 -13.26
C TYR A 157 -5.60 -7.57 -13.30
N PRO A 158 -4.92 -6.66 -14.02
CA PRO A 158 -3.46 -6.75 -14.25
C PRO A 158 -2.63 -6.34 -13.02
N GLY A 159 -3.26 -5.79 -11.97
CA GLY A 159 -2.63 -5.31 -10.75
C GLY A 159 -3.01 -6.13 -9.51
N MET A 160 -2.93 -5.46 -8.38
CA MET A 160 -3.38 -5.97 -7.09
C MET A 160 -4.08 -4.84 -6.30
N LEU A 161 -4.82 -5.22 -5.27
CA LEU A 161 -5.34 -4.25 -4.31
C LEU A 161 -4.17 -3.64 -3.53
N MET A 162 -4.14 -2.31 -3.46
CA MET A 162 -3.20 -1.56 -2.63
C MET A 162 -3.92 -1.03 -1.39
N GLY A 163 -3.28 -1.20 -0.24
CA GLY A 163 -3.93 -1.04 1.06
C GLY A 163 -4.20 0.40 1.50
N GLY A 164 -3.55 1.42 0.91
CA GLY A 164 -3.79 2.82 1.27
C GLY A 164 -5.04 3.43 0.65
N ASN A 165 -5.70 2.75 -0.29
CA ASN A 165 -7.00 3.15 -0.85
C ASN A 165 -7.89 1.93 -1.02
N ALA A 166 -8.22 1.29 0.09
CA ALA A 166 -9.01 0.07 0.12
C ALA A 166 -10.11 0.17 1.18
N VAL A 167 -11.31 -0.30 0.85
CA VAL A 167 -12.42 -0.42 1.79
C VAL A 167 -12.98 -1.83 1.74
N PHE A 168 -13.27 -2.39 2.91
CA PHE A 168 -13.69 -3.78 3.09
C PHE A 168 -15.00 -3.85 3.89
N ARG A 169 -15.83 -4.84 3.60
CA ARG A 169 -16.79 -5.27 4.63
C ARG A 169 -16.02 -5.83 5.82
N ARG A 170 -16.42 -5.46 7.01
CA ARG A 170 -15.79 -5.95 8.25
C ARG A 170 -15.76 -7.49 8.29
N GLU A 171 -16.86 -8.15 7.89
CA GLU A 171 -16.99 -9.61 7.89
C GLU A 171 -15.88 -10.28 7.04
N VAL A 172 -15.49 -9.65 5.94
CA VAL A 172 -14.43 -10.14 5.07
C VAL A 172 -13.08 -10.07 5.77
N LEU A 173 -12.75 -8.94 6.43
CA LEU A 173 -11.53 -8.82 7.22
C LEU A 173 -11.49 -9.84 8.37
N GLN A 174 -12.62 -10.08 9.05
CA GLN A 174 -12.70 -11.10 10.08
C GLN A 174 -12.46 -12.51 9.52
N ARG A 175 -13.01 -12.81 8.34
CA ARG A 175 -12.86 -14.11 7.67
C ARG A 175 -11.42 -14.37 7.20
N VAL A 176 -10.74 -13.35 6.66
CA VAL A 176 -9.36 -13.50 6.14
C VAL A 176 -8.29 -13.32 7.21
N GLY A 177 -8.64 -12.72 8.36
CA GLY A 177 -7.75 -12.50 9.49
C GLY A 177 -6.84 -11.27 9.35
N PRO A 178 -6.01 -11.00 10.37
CA PRO A 178 -5.20 -9.79 10.48
C PRO A 178 -4.07 -9.72 9.45
N TYR A 179 -3.51 -8.53 9.25
CA TYR A 179 -2.27 -8.34 8.49
C TYR A 179 -1.10 -9.07 9.15
N SER A 180 -0.24 -9.71 8.33
CA SER A 180 0.94 -10.41 8.82
C SER A 180 1.99 -9.42 9.33
N THR A 181 2.36 -9.51 10.60
CA THR A 181 3.39 -8.65 11.21
C THR A 181 4.81 -8.98 10.73
N ALA A 182 5.01 -10.08 10.02
CA ALA A 182 6.26 -10.41 9.34
C ALA A 182 6.48 -9.62 8.03
N LEU A 183 5.45 -8.88 7.57
CA LEU A 183 5.42 -8.12 6.33
C LEU A 183 5.06 -6.65 6.63
N GLY A 184 5.33 -5.78 5.65
CA GLY A 184 5.07 -4.35 5.76
C GLY A 184 6.25 -3.56 6.33
N ARG A 185 6.20 -2.25 6.13
CA ARG A 185 7.26 -1.33 6.58
C ARG A 185 7.49 -1.43 8.08
N SER A 186 8.76 -1.45 8.49
CA SER A 186 9.17 -1.43 9.89
C SER A 186 10.48 -0.65 10.05
N GLY A 187 10.47 0.38 10.89
CA GLY A 187 11.58 1.29 11.09
C GLY A 187 12.04 1.94 9.77
N THR A 188 13.33 1.88 9.48
CA THR A 188 13.94 2.44 8.25
C THR A 188 13.93 1.48 7.05
N ARG A 189 13.48 0.23 7.23
CA ARG A 189 13.47 -0.79 6.18
C ARG A 189 12.23 -0.61 5.29
N LEU A 190 12.45 -0.60 3.96
CA LEU A 190 11.39 -0.48 2.97
C LEU A 190 10.72 -1.84 2.67
N LEU A 191 10.41 -2.59 3.74
CA LEU A 191 9.66 -3.84 3.63
C LEU A 191 8.25 -3.57 3.10
N SER A 192 7.62 -4.58 2.53
CA SER A 192 6.29 -4.51 1.90
C SER A 192 5.64 -5.90 1.85
N CYS A 193 4.74 -6.13 0.89
CA CYS A 193 4.00 -7.38 0.63
C CYS A 193 2.89 -7.70 1.66
N GLU A 194 2.59 -6.83 2.61
CA GLU A 194 1.43 -6.98 3.50
C GLU A 194 0.11 -6.90 2.72
N ASP A 195 0.04 -5.99 1.74
CA ASP A 195 -1.13 -5.84 0.86
C ASP A 195 -1.23 -7.01 -0.13
N GLU A 196 -0.09 -7.51 -0.66
CA GLU A 196 -0.06 -8.71 -1.53
C GLU A 196 -0.57 -9.95 -0.77
N ASP A 197 -0.13 -10.14 0.48
CA ASP A 197 -0.61 -11.24 1.33
C ASP A 197 -2.11 -11.11 1.60
N MET A 198 -2.59 -9.92 1.95
CA MET A 198 -4.01 -9.66 2.19
C MET A 198 -4.82 -9.93 0.92
N TYR A 199 -4.39 -9.42 -0.23
CA TYR A 199 -5.07 -9.64 -1.51
C TYR A 199 -5.15 -11.12 -1.89
N GLN A 200 -4.07 -11.88 -1.72
CA GLN A 200 -4.08 -13.32 -1.96
C GLN A 200 -5.06 -14.06 -1.03
N ARG A 201 -5.14 -13.66 0.26
CA ARG A 201 -6.10 -14.26 1.20
C ARG A 201 -7.54 -13.94 0.84
N LEU A 202 -7.85 -12.72 0.41
CA LEU A 202 -9.16 -12.32 -0.09
C LEU A 202 -9.57 -13.18 -1.29
N ARG A 203 -8.68 -13.35 -2.26
CA ARG A 203 -8.93 -14.18 -3.43
C ARG A 203 -9.17 -15.66 -3.08
N ASN A 204 -8.34 -16.22 -2.20
CA ASN A 204 -8.49 -17.60 -1.73
C ASN A 204 -9.79 -17.82 -0.94
N ALA A 205 -10.31 -16.78 -0.29
CA ALA A 205 -11.59 -16.80 0.41
C ALA A 205 -12.80 -16.57 -0.51
N GLY A 206 -12.57 -16.39 -1.82
CA GLY A 206 -13.63 -16.11 -2.81
C GLY A 206 -14.27 -14.74 -2.65
N ALA A 207 -13.56 -13.78 -2.03
CA ALA A 207 -14.07 -12.44 -1.84
C ALA A 207 -14.18 -11.69 -3.18
N ARG A 208 -15.29 -10.96 -3.38
CA ARG A 208 -15.59 -10.22 -4.60
C ARG A 208 -15.20 -8.77 -4.45
N GLY A 209 -14.18 -8.35 -5.15
CA GLY A 209 -13.65 -6.98 -5.12
C GLY A 209 -13.83 -6.24 -6.43
N LEU A 210 -13.95 -4.91 -6.36
CA LEU A 210 -14.04 -4.02 -7.50
C LEU A 210 -12.97 -2.94 -7.45
N TYR A 211 -12.25 -2.76 -8.56
CA TYR A 211 -11.51 -1.54 -8.84
C TYR A 211 -12.50 -0.47 -9.33
N LEU A 212 -12.50 0.68 -8.68
CA LEU A 212 -13.38 1.81 -8.99
C LEU A 212 -12.54 3.02 -9.40
N PRO A 213 -12.55 3.43 -10.67
CA PRO A 213 -11.74 4.57 -11.15
C PRO A 213 -12.09 5.89 -10.45
N GLN A 214 -13.30 6.01 -9.88
CA GLN A 214 -13.77 7.20 -9.17
C GLN A 214 -13.36 7.21 -7.68
N LEU A 215 -12.86 6.10 -7.13
CA LEU A 215 -12.37 6.02 -5.75
C LEU A 215 -10.93 6.58 -5.69
N ILE A 216 -10.80 7.88 -5.86
CA ILE A 216 -9.50 8.54 -6.07
C ILE A 216 -8.87 8.92 -4.73
N VAL A 217 -7.57 8.60 -4.58
CA VAL A 217 -6.69 9.25 -3.62
C VAL A 217 -5.55 9.97 -4.35
N TYR A 218 -5.13 11.11 -3.80
CA TYR A 218 -3.99 11.89 -4.27
C TYR A 218 -2.81 11.56 -3.36
N HIS A 219 -1.82 10.86 -3.89
CA HIS A 219 -0.68 10.38 -3.14
C HIS A 219 0.51 11.34 -3.27
N PHE A 220 0.98 11.87 -2.15
CA PHE A 220 2.16 12.75 -2.11
C PHE A 220 3.44 11.94 -2.31
N ILE A 221 4.25 12.35 -3.28
CA ILE A 221 5.52 11.70 -3.62
C ILE A 221 6.66 12.68 -3.35
N PRO A 222 7.38 12.51 -2.24
CA PRO A 222 8.49 13.38 -1.89
C PRO A 222 9.68 13.19 -2.85
N SER A 223 10.49 14.23 -3.00
CA SER A 223 11.65 14.27 -3.91
C SER A 223 12.67 13.15 -3.63
N GLU A 224 12.77 12.69 -2.40
CA GLU A 224 13.63 11.56 -2.01
C GLU A 224 13.25 10.25 -2.74
N ARG A 225 11.93 10.03 -2.98
CA ARG A 225 11.46 8.87 -3.74
C ARG A 225 11.80 8.96 -5.23
N LEU A 226 12.18 10.15 -5.73
CA LEU A 226 12.60 10.38 -7.12
C LEU A 226 14.12 10.24 -7.31
N THR A 227 14.80 9.48 -6.46
CA THR A 227 16.24 9.21 -6.57
C THR A 227 16.51 7.75 -6.96
N LYS A 228 17.55 7.53 -7.76
CA LYS A 228 17.98 6.16 -8.12
C LYS A 228 18.35 5.32 -6.90
N SER A 229 18.89 5.95 -5.85
CA SER A 229 19.23 5.29 -4.60
C SER A 229 18.00 4.72 -3.92
N TYR A 230 16.91 5.51 -3.84
CA TYR A 230 15.65 5.06 -3.28
C TYR A 230 15.09 3.87 -4.06
N HIS A 231 15.05 3.93 -5.40
CA HIS A 231 14.54 2.84 -6.23
C HIS A 231 15.34 1.55 -6.07
N ARG A 232 16.68 1.62 -5.99
CA ARG A 232 17.54 0.43 -5.72
C ARG A 232 17.20 -0.18 -4.37
N SER A 233 17.14 0.65 -3.34
CA SER A 233 16.80 0.23 -1.98
C SER A 233 15.40 -0.38 -1.93
N TRP A 234 14.42 0.26 -2.58
CA TRP A 234 13.04 -0.22 -2.61
C TRP A 234 12.93 -1.58 -3.30
N CYS A 235 13.52 -1.74 -4.50
CA CYS A 235 13.50 -3.02 -5.22
C CYS A 235 14.19 -4.14 -4.44
N PHE A 236 15.30 -3.83 -3.76
CA PHE A 236 15.96 -4.78 -2.87
C PHE A 236 15.05 -5.23 -1.73
N TRP A 237 14.52 -4.28 -0.93
CA TRP A 237 13.70 -4.61 0.26
C TRP A 237 12.35 -5.20 -0.09
N GLN A 238 11.73 -4.78 -1.18
CA GLN A 238 10.52 -5.39 -1.71
C GLN A 238 10.77 -6.86 -2.07
N SER A 239 11.91 -7.17 -2.69
CA SER A 239 12.28 -8.55 -3.00
C SER A 239 12.66 -9.37 -1.76
N VAL A 240 13.22 -8.74 -0.72
CA VAL A 240 13.36 -9.36 0.62
C VAL A 240 12.00 -9.75 1.16
N SER A 241 11.02 -8.85 1.10
CA SER A 241 9.65 -9.12 1.55
C SER A 241 8.97 -10.21 0.73
N SER A 242 9.17 -10.20 -0.59
CA SER A 242 8.69 -11.29 -1.47
C SER A 242 9.28 -12.65 -1.08
N ALA A 243 10.54 -12.72 -0.62
CA ALA A 243 11.14 -13.96 -0.14
C ALA A 243 10.57 -14.40 1.22
N VAL A 244 10.17 -13.44 2.08
CA VAL A 244 9.43 -13.73 3.32
C VAL A 244 8.04 -14.28 2.99
N LEU A 245 7.31 -13.61 2.10
CA LEU A 245 6.00 -14.06 1.66
C LEU A 245 6.06 -15.44 0.99
N ASP A 246 7.09 -15.70 0.17
CA ASP A 246 7.32 -17.02 -0.46
C ASP A 246 7.59 -18.13 0.57
N ARG A 247 8.13 -17.84 1.75
CA ARG A 247 8.21 -18.81 2.84
C ARG A 247 6.87 -19.15 3.46
N ILE A 248 5.98 -18.16 3.56
CA ILE A 248 4.61 -18.31 4.10
C ILE A 248 3.72 -19.00 3.07
N ARG A 249 3.85 -18.61 1.79
CA ARG A 249 3.04 -19.06 0.65
C ARG A 249 3.92 -19.29 -0.57
N PRO A 250 4.54 -20.49 -0.68
CA PRO A 250 5.40 -20.81 -1.82
C PRO A 250 4.65 -20.72 -3.14
N LYS A 251 5.25 -20.08 -4.14
CA LYS A 251 4.70 -20.02 -5.50
C LYS A 251 4.93 -21.37 -6.22
N PRO A 252 3.98 -21.84 -7.07
CA PRO A 252 4.14 -23.10 -7.81
C PRO A 252 5.04 -22.90 -9.04
N VAL A 253 6.32 -22.57 -8.82
CA VAL A 253 7.32 -22.30 -9.85
C VAL A 253 8.61 -23.06 -9.59
N ALA A 254 9.48 -23.18 -10.61
CA ALA A 254 10.79 -23.81 -10.44
C ALA A 254 11.74 -22.90 -9.65
N TYR A 255 12.48 -23.47 -8.71
CA TYR A 255 13.48 -22.79 -7.89
C TYR A 255 14.90 -23.28 -8.19
N VAL A 256 15.86 -22.36 -8.07
CA VAL A 256 17.30 -22.63 -8.08
C VAL A 256 17.89 -21.96 -6.84
N LEU A 257 18.59 -22.70 -6.01
CA LEU A 257 19.12 -22.23 -4.71
C LEU A 257 18.06 -21.47 -3.88
N GLY A 258 16.82 -21.99 -3.83
CA GLY A 258 15.73 -21.40 -3.07
C GLY A 258 15.14 -20.10 -3.65
N VAL A 259 15.60 -19.66 -4.82
CA VAL A 259 15.11 -18.45 -5.53
C VAL A 259 14.34 -18.89 -6.76
N PRO A 260 13.14 -18.33 -7.05
CA PRO A 260 12.40 -18.62 -8.28
C PRO A 260 13.24 -18.36 -9.51
N ARG A 261 13.29 -19.35 -10.41
CA ARG A 261 14.16 -19.35 -11.59
C ARG A 261 14.03 -18.10 -12.48
N TYR A 262 12.86 -17.51 -12.51
CA TYR A 262 12.61 -16.32 -13.33
C TYR A 262 13.43 -15.10 -12.89
N PHE A 263 13.80 -14.97 -11.60
CA PHE A 263 14.68 -13.87 -11.13
C PHE A 263 16.04 -13.94 -11.80
N TYR A 264 16.64 -15.14 -11.91
CA TYR A 264 17.92 -15.31 -12.61
C TYR A 264 17.80 -14.96 -14.09
N GLY A 265 16.69 -15.39 -14.74
CA GLY A 265 16.44 -15.06 -16.14
C GLY A 265 16.26 -13.55 -16.39
N ARG A 266 15.58 -12.84 -15.48
CA ARG A 266 15.43 -11.36 -15.54
C ARG A 266 16.77 -10.67 -15.34
N ALA A 267 17.53 -11.04 -14.32
CA ALA A 267 18.83 -10.47 -14.02
C ALA A 267 19.83 -10.71 -15.16
N LEU A 268 19.91 -11.92 -15.73
CA LEU A 268 20.79 -12.20 -16.87
C LEU A 268 20.41 -11.36 -18.10
N ARG A 269 19.12 -11.26 -18.44
CA ARG A 269 18.67 -10.38 -19.52
C ARG A 269 19.01 -8.92 -19.23
N GLY A 270 18.84 -8.48 -17.98
CA GLY A 270 19.22 -7.14 -17.53
C GLY A 270 20.71 -6.88 -17.76
N MET A 271 21.59 -7.77 -17.31
CA MET A 271 23.06 -7.65 -17.51
C MET A 271 23.43 -7.57 -19.01
N LEU A 272 22.87 -8.45 -19.84
CA LEU A 272 23.15 -8.45 -21.29
C LEU A 272 22.67 -7.14 -21.96
N ARG A 273 21.53 -6.60 -21.53
CA ARG A 273 21.02 -5.31 -22.04
C ARG A 273 21.85 -4.13 -21.57
N LEU A 274 22.34 -4.13 -20.33
CA LEU A 274 23.25 -3.10 -19.82
C LEU A 274 24.59 -3.10 -20.53
N ALA A 275 25.10 -4.29 -20.92
CA ALA A 275 26.31 -4.41 -21.73
C ALA A 275 26.12 -3.92 -23.18
N ASN A 276 24.87 -3.83 -23.65
CA ASN A 276 24.59 -3.33 -25.00
C ASN A 276 24.61 -1.79 -25.01
N LEU A 277 25.69 -1.23 -25.56
CA LEU A 277 25.89 0.22 -25.67
C LEU A 277 24.91 0.93 -26.62
N ARG A 278 24.10 0.19 -27.38
CA ARG A 278 23.07 0.76 -28.28
C ARG A 278 21.81 1.22 -27.53
N GLU A 279 21.55 0.63 -26.35
CA GLU A 279 20.44 1.11 -25.52
C GLU A 279 20.81 2.44 -24.86
N ARG A 280 20.17 3.51 -25.32
CA ARG A 280 20.47 4.89 -24.88
C ARG A 280 19.41 5.48 -23.96
N GLU A 281 18.22 4.88 -23.88
CA GLU A 281 17.14 5.40 -23.05
C GLU A 281 17.46 5.20 -21.56
N PRO A 282 17.57 6.30 -20.76
CA PRO A 282 17.99 6.21 -19.36
C PRO A 282 17.03 5.39 -18.50
N ALA A 283 15.71 5.49 -18.74
CA ALA A 283 14.68 4.76 -17.99
C ALA A 283 14.79 3.26 -18.22
N THR A 284 14.89 2.83 -19.47
CA THR A 284 15.07 1.42 -19.85
C THR A 284 16.34 0.82 -19.28
N ARG A 285 17.46 1.55 -19.35
CA ARG A 285 18.73 1.10 -18.75
C ARG A 285 18.61 0.93 -17.25
N PHE A 286 17.95 1.87 -16.58
CA PHE A 286 17.78 1.80 -15.12
C PHE A 286 16.83 0.66 -14.71
N SER A 287 15.74 0.41 -15.46
CA SER A 287 14.88 -0.76 -15.24
C SER A 287 15.67 -2.08 -15.32
N HIS A 288 16.61 -2.21 -16.29
CA HIS A 288 17.47 -3.39 -16.37
C HIS A 288 18.40 -3.53 -15.16
N GLU A 289 18.92 -2.42 -14.64
CA GLU A 289 19.73 -2.43 -13.41
C GLU A 289 18.91 -2.89 -12.21
N LEU A 290 17.66 -2.43 -12.06
CA LEU A 290 16.80 -2.79 -10.94
C LEU A 290 16.54 -4.30 -10.84
N SER A 291 16.50 -5.02 -11.97
CA SER A 291 16.36 -6.48 -11.96
C SER A 291 17.49 -7.22 -11.23
N LEU A 292 18.67 -6.62 -11.11
CA LEU A 292 19.79 -7.17 -10.35
C LEU A 292 19.57 -6.99 -8.84
N TRP A 293 19.05 -5.82 -8.45
CA TRP A 293 18.69 -5.53 -7.06
C TRP A 293 17.53 -6.42 -6.57
N GLU A 294 16.57 -6.72 -7.45
CA GLU A 294 15.50 -7.67 -7.16
C GLU A 294 16.04 -9.08 -6.89
N LEU A 295 16.95 -9.59 -7.73
CA LEU A 295 17.57 -10.90 -7.52
C LEU A 295 18.36 -10.92 -6.20
N ALA A 296 19.19 -9.89 -5.96
CA ALA A 296 19.99 -9.76 -4.75
C ALA A 296 19.11 -9.72 -3.49
N GLY A 297 18.02 -8.93 -3.51
CA GLY A 297 17.08 -8.82 -2.41
C GLY A 297 16.37 -10.13 -2.10
N PHE A 298 15.88 -10.82 -3.12
CA PHE A 298 15.21 -12.12 -2.91
C PHE A 298 16.18 -13.16 -2.36
N PHE A 299 17.39 -13.25 -2.92
CA PHE A 299 18.42 -14.17 -2.41
C PHE A 299 18.79 -13.87 -0.96
N TYR A 300 19.03 -12.59 -0.63
CA TYR A 300 19.29 -12.15 0.75
C TYR A 300 18.11 -12.47 1.67
N GLY A 301 16.88 -12.16 1.24
CA GLY A 301 15.65 -12.45 1.95
C GLY A 301 15.49 -13.94 2.24
N LYS A 302 15.82 -14.81 1.30
CA LYS A 302 15.67 -16.26 1.44
C LYS A 302 16.68 -16.89 2.41
N HIS A 303 17.92 -16.42 2.37
CA HIS A 303 19.02 -17.11 3.07
C HIS A 303 19.49 -16.42 4.35
N PHE A 304 19.39 -15.08 4.42
CA PHE A 304 20.02 -14.30 5.50
C PHE A 304 19.03 -13.51 6.35
N TYR A 305 17.94 -13.01 5.73
CA TYR A 305 16.97 -12.20 6.47
C TYR A 305 16.02 -13.08 7.30
N ARG A 306 15.80 -12.66 8.55
CA ARG A 306 14.76 -13.19 9.42
C ARG A 306 13.91 -12.00 9.89
N PRO A 307 12.57 -12.03 9.73
CA PRO A 307 11.69 -11.05 10.36
C PRO A 307 11.91 -11.06 11.88
N ASP A 308 11.85 -9.89 12.49
CA ASP A 308 11.84 -9.79 13.94
C ASP A 308 10.54 -10.49 14.43
N SER A 309 10.68 -11.44 15.37
CA SER A 309 9.59 -12.26 15.93
C SER A 309 8.74 -11.45 16.90
#